data_d1810db19173f740d404513db7718488
#
_entry.id   d1810db19173f740d404513db7718488
#
_cell.length_a   1.000
_cell.length_b   1.000
_cell.length_c   1.000
_cell.angle_alpha   90.00
_cell.angle_beta   90.00
_cell.angle_gamma   90.00
#
_symmetry.space_group_name_H-M   'P 1'
#
loop_
_entity.id
_entity.type
_entity.pdbx_description
1 polymer ?
#
loop_
_entity_poly.entity_id
_entity_poly.type
_entity_poly.pdbx_seq_one_letter_code
_entity_poly.pdbx_strand_id
1 'polypeptide(L)'
;MPFDEINREFSFPLQKIIDEQKLEVIYMPEDGENTLISDHEINRPGLQFAGFYEYFDKQRIQVLGKTEWAYLNTLEPEVRRSRIDNLLSYKFPALMVTRNLEIFPELLESAKSNEMPLLRTEESTSVFTSKLVNFLNLQLAPRITRHGVLIEIYGEGVLILGESGVGKSETAIE
;
A
#
# COMPACT_ATOMS: atom_id res chain seq x y z
N MET A 1 -0.82 -33.62 3.69
CA MET A 1 -1.98 -32.77 3.48
C MET A 1 -1.49 -31.57 2.67
N PRO A 2 -2.01 -31.34 1.47
CA PRO A 2 -1.40 -30.42 0.53
C PRO A 2 -1.59 -28.96 0.96
N PHE A 3 -0.51 -28.20 0.86
CA PHE A 3 -0.46 -26.74 1.05
C PHE A 3 -0.99 -25.98 -0.18
N ASP A 4 -1.67 -26.64 -1.09
CA ASP A 4 -2.00 -26.15 -2.44
C ASP A 4 -3.19 -25.17 -2.55
N GLU A 5 -3.82 -24.79 -1.43
CA GLU A 5 -4.92 -23.82 -1.42
C GLU A 5 -4.50 -22.39 -1.00
N ILE A 6 -3.23 -22.11 -0.82
CA ILE A 6 -2.73 -20.85 -0.23
C ILE A 6 -2.51 -19.74 -1.30
N ASN A 7 -2.65 -20.08 -2.57
CA ASN A 7 -2.28 -19.16 -3.66
C ASN A 7 -3.48 -18.32 -4.18
N ARG A 8 -4.26 -17.71 -3.28
CA ARG A 8 -5.17 -16.62 -3.66
C ARG A 8 -4.40 -15.32 -3.52
N GLU A 9 -4.19 -14.62 -4.63
CA GLU A 9 -3.75 -13.23 -4.62
C GLU A 9 -4.79 -12.41 -3.86
N PHE A 10 -4.46 -12.03 -2.64
CA PHE A 10 -5.32 -11.17 -1.86
C PHE A 10 -5.12 -9.73 -2.35
N SER A 11 -6.23 -9.04 -2.55
CA SER A 11 -6.23 -7.62 -2.87
C SER A 11 -7.29 -6.92 -2.02
N PHE A 12 -7.13 -5.61 -1.83
CA PHE A 12 -8.08 -4.80 -1.09
C PHE A 12 -8.15 -3.38 -1.68
N PRO A 13 -9.26 -2.64 -1.48
CA PRO A 13 -9.43 -1.31 -2.04
C PRO A 13 -8.52 -0.28 -1.36
N LEU A 14 -8.05 0.71 -2.13
CA LEU A 14 -7.21 1.83 -1.68
C LEU A 14 -7.84 2.58 -0.49
N GLN A 15 -9.18 2.63 -0.42
CA GLN A 15 -9.91 3.26 0.69
C GLN A 15 -9.44 2.76 2.06
N LYS A 16 -9.12 1.49 2.22
CA LYS A 16 -8.60 0.96 3.48
C LYS A 16 -7.29 1.61 3.92
N ILE A 17 -6.41 1.94 2.97
CA ILE A 17 -5.16 2.64 3.30
C ILE A 17 -5.46 4.08 3.70
N ILE A 18 -6.36 4.74 2.97
CA ILE A 18 -6.77 6.13 3.26
C ILE A 18 -7.29 6.23 4.69
N ASP A 19 -8.19 5.34 5.08
CA ASP A 19 -8.81 5.33 6.42
C ASP A 19 -7.79 5.01 7.52
N GLU A 20 -6.99 3.94 7.34
CA GLU A 20 -6.02 3.48 8.33
C GLU A 20 -4.90 4.48 8.55
N GLN A 21 -4.34 5.03 7.48
CA GLN A 21 -3.24 5.98 7.54
C GLN A 21 -3.72 7.44 7.66
N LYS A 22 -5.04 7.70 7.68
CA LYS A 22 -5.67 9.02 7.75
C LYS A 22 -5.11 9.98 6.71
N LEU A 23 -5.08 9.55 5.46
CA LEU A 23 -4.50 10.32 4.37
C LEU A 23 -5.44 11.44 3.93
N GLU A 24 -4.87 12.60 3.63
CA GLU A 24 -5.55 13.67 2.95
C GLU A 24 -5.70 13.34 1.46
N VAL A 25 -6.91 13.44 0.95
CA VAL A 25 -7.20 13.25 -0.46
C VAL A 25 -7.01 14.58 -1.19
N ILE A 26 -5.96 14.68 -2.00
CA ILE A 26 -5.70 15.87 -2.85
C ILE A 26 -6.49 15.76 -4.16
N TYR A 27 -6.51 14.58 -4.75
CA TYR A 27 -7.33 14.25 -5.90
C TYR A 27 -7.68 12.77 -5.90
N MET A 28 -8.95 12.49 -6.22
CA MET A 28 -9.48 11.13 -6.38
C MET A 28 -10.30 11.09 -7.67
N PRO A 29 -9.96 10.23 -8.63
CA PRO A 29 -10.82 9.98 -9.78
C PRO A 29 -12.09 9.24 -9.38
N GLU A 30 -13.07 9.18 -10.29
CA GLU A 30 -14.26 8.35 -10.11
C GLU A 30 -13.85 6.89 -9.87
N ASP A 31 -14.41 6.26 -8.84
CA ASP A 31 -14.07 4.91 -8.35
C ASP A 31 -12.59 4.71 -7.93
N GLY A 32 -11.79 5.76 -7.83
CA GLY A 32 -10.38 5.66 -7.47
C GLY A 32 -10.12 5.04 -6.09
N GLU A 33 -11.03 5.24 -5.14
CA GLU A 33 -11.01 4.62 -3.81
C GLU A 33 -11.14 3.09 -3.86
N ASN A 34 -11.75 2.55 -4.90
CA ASN A 34 -11.91 1.11 -5.14
C ASN A 34 -10.74 0.48 -5.89
N THR A 35 -9.70 1.26 -6.25
CA THR A 35 -8.48 0.72 -6.86
C THR A 35 -7.91 -0.41 -6.00
N LEU A 36 -7.73 -1.58 -6.59
CA LEU A 36 -7.23 -2.76 -5.88
C LEU A 36 -5.73 -2.70 -5.67
N ILE A 37 -5.33 -2.91 -4.43
CA ILE A 37 -3.93 -3.02 -4.00
C ILE A 37 -3.62 -4.50 -3.84
N SER A 38 -2.60 -4.99 -4.56
CA SER A 38 -2.18 -6.39 -4.58
C SER A 38 -0.69 -6.59 -4.29
N ASP A 39 0.12 -5.53 -4.35
CA ASP A 39 1.54 -5.61 -4.03
C ASP A 39 1.81 -5.09 -2.59
N HIS A 40 2.61 -5.83 -1.85
CA HIS A 40 3.02 -5.48 -0.48
C HIS A 40 4.26 -4.57 -0.43
N GLU A 41 4.90 -4.34 -1.57
CA GLU A 41 6.02 -3.42 -1.71
C GLU A 41 5.57 -2.04 -2.18
N ILE A 42 6.40 -1.05 -1.92
CA ILE A 42 6.22 0.32 -2.39
C ILE A 42 7.42 0.73 -3.24
N ASN A 43 7.26 1.78 -4.03
CA ASN A 43 8.37 2.37 -4.76
C ASN A 43 8.53 3.86 -4.43
N ARG A 44 9.77 4.35 -4.48
CA ARG A 44 10.09 5.77 -4.42
C ARG A 44 10.60 6.22 -5.79
N PRO A 45 9.86 7.08 -6.51
CA PRO A 45 10.08 7.31 -7.94
C PRO A 45 11.23 8.27 -8.27
N GLY A 46 12.28 8.30 -7.43
CA GLY A 46 13.43 9.19 -7.66
C GLY A 46 14.15 8.94 -8.98
N LEU A 47 14.44 7.69 -9.31
CA LEU A 47 15.07 7.30 -10.57
C LEU A 47 14.13 7.51 -11.76
N GLN A 48 12.83 7.29 -11.58
CA GLN A 48 11.83 7.48 -12.61
C GLN A 48 11.73 8.96 -13.01
N PHE A 49 11.77 9.88 -12.06
CA PHE A 49 11.85 11.32 -12.36
C PHE A 49 13.13 11.70 -13.10
N ALA A 50 14.24 10.97 -12.89
CA ALA A 50 15.46 11.13 -13.67
C ALA A 50 15.40 10.49 -15.07
N GLY A 51 14.34 9.72 -15.37
CA GLY A 51 14.11 9.09 -16.67
C GLY A 51 14.53 7.63 -16.76
N PHE A 52 14.84 6.98 -15.62
CA PHE A 52 15.22 5.57 -15.58
C PHE A 52 14.04 4.71 -15.12
N TYR A 53 13.56 3.83 -16.00
CA TYR A 53 12.37 2.99 -15.79
C TYR A 53 12.66 1.49 -15.84
N GLU A 54 13.91 1.08 -16.02
CA GLU A 54 14.29 -0.33 -15.94
C GLU A 54 13.94 -0.85 -14.53
N TYR A 55 13.25 -1.97 -14.46
CA TYR A 55 12.71 -2.56 -13.21
C TYR A 55 11.63 -1.72 -12.49
N PHE A 56 11.01 -0.74 -13.15
CA PHE A 56 9.88 -0.02 -12.60
C PHE A 56 8.64 -0.92 -12.56
N ASP A 57 8.12 -1.14 -11.36
CA ASP A 57 6.89 -1.91 -11.16
C ASP A 57 5.70 -0.97 -10.95
N LYS A 58 4.81 -0.97 -11.92
CA LYS A 58 3.59 -0.16 -11.91
C LYS A 58 2.49 -0.67 -10.96
N GLN A 59 2.62 -1.88 -10.41
CA GLN A 59 1.65 -2.40 -9.44
C GLN A 59 1.85 -1.83 -8.05
N ARG A 60 3.00 -1.21 -7.80
CA ARG A 60 3.37 -0.66 -6.49
C ARG A 60 2.86 0.75 -6.29
N ILE A 61 2.43 1.02 -5.06
CA ILE A 61 2.16 2.39 -4.60
C ILE A 61 3.44 3.20 -4.68
N GLN A 62 3.35 4.43 -5.21
CA GLN A 62 4.47 5.35 -5.29
C GLN A 62 4.46 6.31 -4.11
N VAL A 63 5.61 6.48 -3.44
CA VAL A 63 5.75 7.38 -2.28
C VAL A 63 6.78 8.47 -2.59
N LEU A 64 6.31 9.71 -2.69
CA LEU A 64 7.13 10.90 -2.92
C LEU A 64 7.52 11.54 -1.58
N GLY A 65 8.81 11.56 -1.32
CA GLY A 65 9.39 12.18 -0.14
C GLY A 65 10.13 13.48 -0.44
N LYS A 66 10.85 13.98 0.59
CA LYS A 66 11.60 15.24 0.49
C LYS A 66 12.67 15.22 -0.62
N THR A 67 13.33 14.08 -0.84
CA THR A 67 14.40 13.96 -1.84
C THR A 67 13.85 14.10 -3.25
N GLU A 68 12.79 13.39 -3.56
CA GLU A 68 12.12 13.44 -4.86
C GLU A 68 11.51 14.83 -5.10
N TRP A 69 10.88 15.40 -4.06
CA TRP A 69 10.32 16.75 -4.11
C TRP A 69 11.40 17.80 -4.39
N ALA A 70 12.51 17.74 -3.66
CA ALA A 70 13.63 18.66 -3.83
C ALA A 70 14.22 18.56 -5.24
N TYR A 71 14.38 17.35 -5.77
CA TYR A 71 14.82 17.15 -7.15
C TYR A 71 13.86 17.81 -8.15
N LEU A 72 12.56 17.54 -8.06
CA LEU A 72 11.55 18.15 -8.92
C LEU A 72 11.56 19.68 -8.82
N ASN A 73 11.80 20.23 -7.63
CA ASN A 73 11.87 21.66 -7.41
C ASN A 73 13.08 22.34 -8.06
N THR A 74 14.13 21.60 -8.39
CA THR A 74 15.30 22.12 -9.15
C THR A 74 15.05 22.21 -10.65
N LEU A 75 13.99 21.57 -11.16
CA LEU A 75 13.70 21.51 -12.58
C LEU A 75 12.87 22.73 -13.01
N GLU A 76 13.11 23.20 -14.21
CA GLU A 76 12.23 24.18 -14.86
C GLU A 76 10.81 23.59 -15.00
N PRO A 77 9.75 24.43 -14.90
CA PRO A 77 8.37 23.96 -14.87
C PRO A 77 7.99 23.03 -16.03
N GLU A 78 8.46 23.31 -17.25
CA GLU A 78 8.18 22.48 -18.43
C GLU A 78 8.85 21.11 -18.33
N VAL A 79 10.11 21.07 -17.86
CA VAL A 79 10.84 19.82 -17.66
C VAL A 79 10.22 19.02 -16.54
N ARG A 80 9.88 19.66 -15.42
CA ARG A 80 9.18 19.05 -14.29
C ARG A 80 7.87 18.43 -14.73
N ARG A 81 7.03 19.15 -15.47
CA ARG A 81 5.78 18.65 -16.06
C ARG A 81 6.05 17.39 -16.90
N SER A 82 6.98 17.44 -17.82
CA SER A 82 7.30 16.29 -18.68
C SER A 82 7.73 15.04 -17.88
N ARG A 83 8.50 15.22 -16.79
CA ARG A 83 8.93 14.11 -15.92
C ARG A 83 7.77 13.53 -15.13
N ILE A 84 6.87 14.37 -14.63
CA ILE A 84 5.67 13.98 -13.89
C ILE A 84 4.71 13.24 -14.83
N ASP A 85 4.38 13.82 -15.99
CA ASP A 85 3.48 13.22 -16.97
C ASP A 85 3.96 11.83 -17.42
N ASN A 86 5.28 11.70 -17.66
CA ASN A 86 5.86 10.43 -18.03
C ASN A 86 5.69 9.38 -16.93
N LEU A 87 5.91 9.73 -15.66
CA LEU A 87 5.70 8.80 -14.55
C LEU A 87 4.22 8.39 -14.41
N LEU A 88 3.30 9.37 -14.40
CA LEU A 88 1.89 9.11 -14.17
C LEU A 88 1.22 8.34 -15.32
N SER A 89 1.79 8.41 -16.53
CA SER A 89 1.31 7.63 -17.69
C SER A 89 1.38 6.11 -17.50
N TYR A 90 2.17 5.63 -16.56
CA TYR A 90 2.26 4.19 -16.24
C TYR A 90 1.07 3.66 -15.44
N LYS A 91 0.23 4.51 -14.90
CA LYS A 91 -1.02 4.16 -14.17
C LYS A 91 -0.78 3.13 -13.07
N PHE A 92 -0.14 3.55 -12.00
CA PHE A 92 0.03 2.79 -10.76
C PHE A 92 -1.12 3.09 -9.76
N PRO A 93 -1.28 2.33 -8.66
CA PRO A 93 -2.46 2.44 -7.81
C PRO A 93 -2.69 3.82 -7.18
N ALA A 94 -1.63 4.48 -6.68
CA ALA A 94 -1.70 5.81 -6.09
C ALA A 94 -0.33 6.45 -5.94
N LEU A 95 -0.29 7.80 -5.95
CA LEU A 95 0.87 8.60 -5.53
C LEU A 95 0.59 9.22 -4.16
N MET A 96 1.49 8.97 -3.22
CA MET A 96 1.39 9.46 -1.84
C MET A 96 2.53 10.43 -1.54
N VAL A 97 2.19 11.67 -1.22
CA VAL A 97 3.15 12.73 -0.88
C VAL A 97 3.28 12.83 0.63
N THR A 98 4.50 12.75 1.15
CA THR A 98 4.76 12.77 2.60
C THR A 98 5.19 14.14 3.11
N ARG A 99 5.26 14.32 4.45
CA ARG A 99 5.73 15.53 5.13
C ARG A 99 4.91 16.79 4.86
N ASN A 100 3.65 16.62 4.47
CA ASN A 100 2.79 17.74 4.07
C ASN A 100 3.44 18.66 3.02
N LEU A 101 4.29 18.05 2.14
CA LEU A 101 4.97 18.82 1.09
C LEU A 101 3.96 19.46 0.15
N GLU A 102 4.31 20.63 -0.35
CA GLU A 102 3.52 21.37 -1.31
C GLU A 102 3.32 20.52 -2.59
N ILE A 103 2.10 20.55 -3.11
CA ILE A 103 1.76 19.88 -4.36
C ILE A 103 2.05 20.82 -5.53
N PHE A 104 2.98 20.44 -6.40
CA PHE A 104 3.23 21.21 -7.62
C PHE A 104 1.96 21.27 -8.48
N PRO A 105 1.62 22.43 -9.06
CA PRO A 105 0.48 22.55 -9.97
C PRO A 105 0.52 21.51 -11.10
N GLU A 106 1.70 21.25 -11.66
CA GLU A 106 1.91 20.26 -12.71
C GLU A 106 1.57 18.85 -12.24
N LEU A 107 1.87 18.52 -10.96
CA LEU A 107 1.54 17.21 -10.38
C LEU A 107 0.02 17.03 -10.25
N LEU A 108 -0.68 18.06 -9.78
CA LEU A 108 -2.13 18.01 -9.64
C LEU A 108 -2.82 17.89 -11.00
N GLU A 109 -2.38 18.69 -11.99
CA GLU A 109 -2.93 18.65 -13.34
C GLU A 109 -2.67 17.30 -14.01
N SER A 110 -1.46 16.75 -13.88
CA SER A 110 -1.11 15.45 -14.42
C SER A 110 -1.90 14.32 -13.74
N ALA A 111 -2.10 14.38 -12.41
CA ALA A 111 -2.92 13.42 -11.68
C ALA A 111 -4.37 13.41 -12.22
N LYS A 112 -4.95 14.59 -12.45
CA LYS A 112 -6.29 14.73 -13.05
C LYS A 112 -6.36 14.16 -14.47
N SER A 113 -5.38 14.49 -15.32
CA SER A 113 -5.34 14.05 -16.72
C SER A 113 -5.16 12.55 -16.87
N ASN A 114 -4.45 11.90 -15.94
CA ASN A 114 -4.21 10.45 -15.92
C ASN A 114 -5.20 9.68 -15.03
N GLU A 115 -6.17 10.37 -14.40
CA GLU A 115 -7.12 9.76 -13.46
C GLU A 115 -6.40 8.97 -12.36
N MET A 116 -5.38 9.60 -11.74
CA MET A 116 -4.48 8.98 -10.78
C MET A 116 -4.77 9.48 -9.36
N PRO A 117 -5.07 8.61 -8.39
CA PRO A 117 -5.22 9.01 -7.00
C PRO A 117 -3.96 9.71 -6.46
N LEU A 118 -4.13 10.93 -5.95
CA LEU A 118 -3.07 11.73 -5.32
C LEU A 118 -3.43 12.00 -3.87
N LEU A 119 -2.62 11.49 -2.97
CA LEU A 119 -2.85 11.51 -1.52
C LEU A 119 -1.69 12.22 -0.82
N ARG A 120 -1.93 12.72 0.40
CA ARG A 120 -0.91 13.39 1.19
C ARG A 120 -0.96 12.98 2.66
N THR A 121 0.19 13.00 3.33
CA THR A 121 0.31 12.81 4.78
C THR A 121 1.31 13.79 5.39
N GLU A 122 1.10 14.15 6.66
CA GLU A 122 2.02 14.97 7.45
C GLU A 122 3.24 14.18 7.91
N GLU A 123 3.14 12.85 7.94
CA GLU A 123 4.19 11.99 8.46
C GLU A 123 5.49 12.09 7.66
N SER A 124 6.61 11.84 8.34
CA SER A 124 7.90 11.71 7.65
C SER A 124 7.91 10.50 6.74
N THR A 125 8.66 10.57 5.64
CA THR A 125 8.69 9.50 4.62
C THR A 125 9.04 8.14 5.21
N SER A 126 10.01 8.07 6.11
CA SER A 126 10.43 6.80 6.72
C SER A 126 9.38 6.21 7.66
N VAL A 127 8.73 7.05 8.48
CA VAL A 127 7.66 6.61 9.39
C VAL A 127 6.46 6.12 8.57
N PHE A 128 6.01 6.92 7.62
CA PHE A 128 4.89 6.57 6.75
C PHE A 128 5.17 5.28 5.97
N THR A 129 6.34 5.17 5.32
CA THR A 129 6.71 3.97 4.55
C THR A 129 6.71 2.72 5.43
N SER A 130 7.27 2.79 6.64
CA SER A 130 7.30 1.65 7.58
C SER A 130 5.87 1.22 7.97
N LYS A 131 4.99 2.16 8.31
CA LYS A 131 3.60 1.88 8.63
C LYS A 131 2.84 1.28 7.44
N LEU A 132 3.02 1.87 6.26
CA LEU A 132 2.35 1.41 5.03
C LEU A 132 2.77 -0.02 4.68
N VAL A 133 4.08 -0.33 4.66
CA VAL A 133 4.59 -1.67 4.35
C VAL A 133 4.09 -2.70 5.37
N ASN A 134 4.10 -2.36 6.67
CA ASN A 134 3.54 -3.25 7.69
C ASN A 134 2.04 -3.50 7.47
N PHE A 135 1.28 -2.47 7.14
CA PHE A 135 -0.14 -2.59 6.84
C PHE A 135 -0.39 -3.45 5.59
N LEU A 136 0.36 -3.22 4.50
CA LEU A 136 0.28 -4.00 3.27
C LEU A 136 0.56 -5.49 3.54
N ASN A 137 1.65 -5.79 4.24
CA ASN A 137 2.00 -7.16 4.62
C ASN A 137 0.89 -7.85 5.42
N LEU A 138 0.27 -7.14 6.37
CA LEU A 138 -0.83 -7.68 7.16
C LEU A 138 -2.09 -7.92 6.32
N GLN A 139 -2.46 -6.97 5.46
CA GLN A 139 -3.68 -7.08 4.66
C GLN A 139 -3.57 -8.11 3.53
N LEU A 140 -2.41 -8.25 2.93
CA LEU A 140 -2.14 -9.16 1.81
C LEU A 140 -1.64 -10.53 2.27
N ALA A 141 -1.42 -10.73 3.58
CA ALA A 141 -0.99 -12.01 4.12
C ALA A 141 -1.97 -13.14 3.76
N PRO A 142 -1.48 -14.30 3.33
CA PRO A 142 -2.31 -15.48 3.14
C PRO A 142 -3.09 -15.82 4.41
N ARG A 143 -4.37 -16.06 4.29
CA ARG A 143 -5.26 -16.38 5.41
C ARG A 143 -5.80 -17.78 5.27
N ILE A 144 -5.72 -18.55 6.35
CA ILE A 144 -6.36 -19.86 6.46
C ILE A 144 -7.37 -19.84 7.60
N THR A 145 -8.51 -20.47 7.38
CA THR A 145 -9.48 -20.71 8.44
C THR A 145 -9.27 -22.11 8.99
N ARG A 146 -9.11 -22.22 10.31
CA ARG A 146 -8.99 -23.51 11.00
C ARG A 146 -10.04 -23.59 12.10
N HIS A 147 -10.68 -24.74 12.21
CA HIS A 147 -11.55 -25.06 13.33
C HIS A 147 -10.70 -25.57 14.49
N GLY A 148 -10.74 -24.88 15.62
CA GLY A 148 -9.97 -25.23 16.80
C GLY A 148 -10.51 -24.58 18.05
N VAL A 149 -9.98 -24.98 19.20
CA VAL A 149 -10.21 -24.34 20.50
C VAL A 149 -8.89 -23.68 20.91
N LEU A 150 -8.93 -22.36 21.15
CA LEU A 150 -7.78 -21.61 21.64
C LEU A 150 -7.92 -21.51 23.17
N ILE A 151 -6.90 -21.96 23.89
CA ILE A 151 -6.81 -21.89 25.35
C ILE A 151 -5.50 -21.20 25.75
N GLU A 152 -5.48 -20.65 26.96
CA GLU A 152 -4.27 -20.13 27.58
C GLU A 152 -3.85 -21.06 28.73
N ILE A 153 -2.60 -21.50 28.67
CA ILE A 153 -2.01 -22.35 29.71
C ILE A 153 -0.72 -21.68 30.19
N TYR A 154 -0.68 -21.26 31.46
CA TYR A 154 0.49 -20.57 32.04
C TYR A 154 0.97 -19.34 31.26
N GLY A 155 0.06 -18.59 30.64
CA GLY A 155 0.39 -17.41 29.83
C GLY A 155 0.74 -17.70 28.39
N GLU A 156 0.73 -18.97 27.97
CA GLU A 156 0.99 -19.40 26.57
C GLU A 156 -0.31 -19.74 25.86
N GLY A 157 -0.48 -19.23 24.64
CA GLY A 157 -1.63 -19.53 23.79
C GLY A 157 -1.48 -20.90 23.11
N VAL A 158 -2.37 -21.84 23.40
CA VAL A 158 -2.38 -23.18 22.79
C VAL A 158 -3.60 -23.35 21.91
N LEU A 159 -3.40 -23.63 20.62
CA LEU A 159 -4.47 -23.90 19.65
C LEU A 159 -4.63 -25.42 19.44
N ILE A 160 -5.74 -25.97 19.93
CA ILE A 160 -6.11 -27.38 19.75
C ILE A 160 -6.86 -27.51 18.42
N LEU A 161 -6.26 -28.18 17.46
CA LEU A 161 -6.85 -28.43 16.14
C LEU A 161 -7.43 -29.83 16.03
N GLY A 162 -8.49 -30.00 15.26
CA GLY A 162 -9.09 -31.31 14.97
C GLY A 162 -10.47 -31.14 14.30
N GLU A 163 -11.01 -32.24 13.78
CA GLU A 163 -12.34 -32.26 13.18
C GLU A 163 -13.44 -31.97 14.22
N SER A 164 -14.63 -31.60 13.73
CA SER A 164 -15.78 -31.37 14.63
C SER A 164 -16.16 -32.68 15.35
N GLY A 165 -16.42 -32.59 16.66
CA GLY A 165 -16.85 -33.76 17.46
C GLY A 165 -15.75 -34.68 18.02
N VAL A 166 -14.48 -34.35 17.85
CA VAL A 166 -13.36 -35.18 18.37
C VAL A 166 -12.99 -34.88 19.84
N GLY A 167 -13.81 -34.13 20.58
CA GLY A 167 -13.55 -33.87 22.01
C GLY A 167 -12.60 -32.73 22.32
N LYS A 168 -12.34 -31.78 21.37
CA LYS A 168 -11.44 -30.61 21.59
C LYS A 168 -11.84 -29.75 22.78
N SER A 169 -13.15 -29.53 22.96
CA SER A 169 -13.66 -28.71 24.07
C SER A 169 -13.55 -29.41 25.41
N GLU A 170 -13.71 -30.71 25.44
CA GLU A 170 -13.51 -31.55 26.64
C GLU A 170 -12.04 -31.52 27.06
N THR A 171 -11.10 -31.69 26.13
CA THR A 171 -9.65 -31.64 26.39
C THR A 171 -9.21 -30.24 26.90
N ALA A 172 -9.92 -29.17 26.52
CA ALA A 172 -9.59 -27.80 26.94
C ALA A 172 -10.01 -27.51 28.39
N ILE A 173 -10.88 -28.32 29.00
CA ILE A 173 -11.45 -28.11 30.33
C ILE A 173 -10.76 -28.98 31.40
N GLU A 174 -10.08 -30.04 31.02
CA GLU A 174 -9.26 -30.87 31.90
C GLU A 174 -7.88 -30.22 32.18
#